data_5dafa0a27fd1c6b1bddb9db1da2a435a
#
_entry.id   5dafa0a27fd1c6b1bddb9db1da2a435a
#
_cell.length_a   1.000
_cell.length_b   1.000
_cell.length_c   1.000
_cell.angle_alpha   90.00
_cell.angle_beta   90.00
_cell.angle_gamma   90.00
#
_symmetry.space_group_name_H-M   'P 1'
#
loop_
_entity.id
_entity.type
_entity.pdbx_description
1 polymer ?
#
loop_
_entity_poly.entity_id
_entity_poly.type
_entity_poly.pdbx_seq_one_letter_code
_entity_poly.pdbx_strand_id
1 'polypeptide(L)'
;FDYPMAEGVKKTFRRLYTTNLAKAVSFTLGIEDYTEVLEEFKLIAGDIAKEYGLYPSLQNNDEYKAKEWEIASAKYGDEFSHLQDRAEKLAESETDRATYQAMEALIHNLNTMNSRAGAQNPFSSINYGTDTSPEGRMVIKNVMLAEEHGLGNGETPIFPIHIFKVKEGVNYNPGDP
;
A
#
# COMPACT_ATOMS: atom_id res chain seq x y z
N PHE A 1 -5.92 14.27 3.18
CA PHE A 1 -4.60 13.62 3.18
C PHE A 1 -4.71 12.12 2.90
N ASP A 2 -5.59 11.42 3.61
CA ASP A 2 -5.78 9.97 3.49
C ASP A 2 -6.15 9.51 2.07
N TYR A 3 -7.12 10.15 1.41
CA TYR A 3 -7.55 9.76 0.05
C TYR A 3 -6.43 9.79 -1.00
N PRO A 4 -5.68 10.88 -1.19
CA PRO A 4 -4.61 10.87 -2.19
C PRO A 4 -3.46 9.94 -1.83
N MET A 5 -3.18 9.75 -0.54
CA MET A 5 -2.15 8.80 -0.11
C MET A 5 -2.61 7.35 -0.29
N ALA A 6 -3.90 7.04 -0.12
CA ALA A 6 -4.47 5.72 -0.38
C ALA A 6 -4.24 5.26 -1.84
N GLU A 7 -4.27 6.17 -2.80
CA GLU A 7 -3.93 5.84 -4.20
C GLU A 7 -2.46 5.40 -4.36
N GLY A 8 -1.56 5.98 -3.59
CA GLY A 8 -0.16 5.55 -3.52
C GLY A 8 -0.02 4.13 -2.94
N VAL A 9 -0.78 3.84 -1.89
CA VAL A 9 -0.84 2.49 -1.28
C VAL A 9 -1.37 1.46 -2.27
N LYS A 10 -2.46 1.77 -2.99
CA LYS A 10 -3.01 0.90 -4.02
C LYS A 10 -2.00 0.55 -5.11
N LYS A 11 -1.30 1.55 -5.64
CA LYS A 11 -0.27 1.36 -6.67
C LYS A 11 0.90 0.51 -6.16
N THR A 12 1.33 0.76 -4.93
CA THR A 12 2.41 0.01 -4.28
C THR A 12 2.02 -1.44 -4.08
N PHE A 13 0.81 -1.70 -3.56
CA PHE A 13 0.30 -3.06 -3.39
C PHE A 13 0.23 -3.83 -4.72
N ARG A 14 -0.33 -3.22 -5.76
CA ARG A 14 -0.42 -3.84 -7.10
C ARG A 14 0.94 -4.26 -7.63
N ARG A 15 1.92 -3.36 -7.54
CA ARG A 15 3.29 -3.64 -7.97
C ARG A 15 3.93 -4.76 -7.16
N LEU A 16 3.81 -4.72 -5.85
CA LEU A 16 4.40 -5.72 -4.95
C LEU A 16 3.72 -7.08 -5.06
N TYR A 17 2.40 -7.12 -5.22
CA TYR A 17 1.68 -8.37 -5.47
C TYR A 17 2.18 -9.07 -6.73
N THR A 18 2.22 -8.36 -7.86
CA THR A 18 2.69 -8.93 -9.13
C THR A 18 4.15 -9.37 -9.06
N THR A 19 5.02 -8.57 -8.42
CA THR A 19 6.43 -8.90 -8.25
C THR A 19 6.62 -10.13 -7.36
N ASN A 20 5.91 -10.20 -6.23
CA ASN A 20 6.00 -11.34 -5.31
C ASN A 20 5.44 -12.63 -5.92
N LEU A 21 4.37 -12.52 -6.70
CA LEU A 21 3.81 -13.65 -7.44
C LEU A 21 4.82 -14.18 -8.47
N ALA A 22 5.44 -13.30 -9.25
CA ALA A 22 6.47 -13.68 -10.21
C ALA A 22 7.67 -14.36 -9.53
N LYS A 23 8.13 -13.83 -8.41
CA LYS A 23 9.21 -14.45 -7.62
C LYS A 23 8.82 -15.82 -7.07
N ALA A 24 7.61 -15.96 -6.54
CA ALA A 24 7.13 -17.23 -5.99
C ALA A 24 7.01 -18.31 -7.08
N VAL A 25 6.47 -17.95 -8.24
CA VAL A 25 6.38 -18.85 -9.41
C VAL A 25 7.78 -19.24 -9.92
N SER A 26 8.66 -18.27 -10.08
CA SER A 26 10.04 -18.53 -10.53
C SER A 26 10.80 -19.43 -9.57
N PHE A 27 10.67 -19.21 -8.28
CA PHE A 27 11.28 -20.08 -7.26
C PHE A 27 10.75 -21.51 -7.36
N THR A 28 9.44 -21.69 -7.51
CA THR A 28 8.80 -23.00 -7.64
C THR A 28 9.25 -23.75 -8.89
N LEU A 29 9.47 -23.03 -10.00
CA LEU A 29 9.94 -23.59 -11.27
C LEU A 29 11.46 -23.74 -11.38
N GLY A 30 12.22 -23.28 -10.37
CA GLY A 30 13.68 -23.31 -10.40
C GLY A 30 14.30 -22.32 -11.40
N ILE A 31 13.61 -21.23 -11.72
CA ILE A 31 14.07 -20.16 -12.60
C ILE A 31 14.85 -19.13 -11.76
N GLU A 32 16.09 -18.85 -12.12
CA GLU A 32 16.94 -17.88 -11.40
C GLU A 32 16.53 -16.43 -11.64
N ASP A 33 16.20 -16.09 -12.90
CA ASP A 33 15.75 -14.75 -13.28
C ASP A 33 14.23 -14.70 -13.42
N TYR A 34 13.58 -13.99 -12.51
CA TYR A 34 12.12 -13.84 -12.52
C TYR A 34 11.60 -12.76 -13.48
N THR A 35 12.47 -12.07 -14.21
CA THR A 35 12.10 -10.92 -15.05
C THR A 35 11.11 -11.29 -16.15
N GLU A 36 11.32 -12.42 -16.83
CA GLU A 36 10.41 -12.89 -17.87
C GLU A 36 9.04 -13.26 -17.30
N VAL A 37 9.00 -13.91 -16.15
CA VAL A 37 7.77 -14.28 -15.46
C VAL A 37 7.05 -13.02 -14.97
N LEU A 38 7.78 -12.02 -14.50
CA LEU A 38 7.22 -10.74 -14.10
C LEU A 38 6.54 -10.02 -15.27
N GLU A 39 7.18 -9.97 -16.44
CA GLU A 39 6.59 -9.36 -17.64
C GLU A 39 5.32 -10.11 -18.09
N GLU A 40 5.33 -11.43 -18.01
CA GLU A 40 4.13 -12.23 -18.29
C GLU A 40 2.97 -11.86 -17.34
N PHE A 41 3.22 -11.79 -16.04
CA PHE A 41 2.17 -11.43 -15.08
C PHE A 41 1.72 -9.97 -15.19
N LYS A 42 2.59 -9.06 -15.61
CA LYS A 42 2.19 -7.69 -15.94
C LYS A 42 1.23 -7.65 -17.14
N LEU A 43 1.46 -8.47 -18.16
CA LEU A 43 0.56 -8.59 -19.29
C LEU A 43 -0.79 -9.19 -18.89
N ILE A 44 -0.79 -10.25 -18.10
CA ILE A 44 -2.02 -10.86 -17.55
C ILE A 44 -2.80 -9.82 -16.72
N ALA A 45 -2.13 -9.10 -15.86
CA ALA A 45 -2.75 -8.04 -15.05
C ALA A 45 -3.34 -6.92 -15.94
N GLY A 46 -2.64 -6.54 -17.00
CA GLY A 46 -3.12 -5.55 -17.96
C GLY A 46 -4.37 -6.03 -18.72
N ASP A 47 -4.41 -7.29 -19.11
CA ASP A 47 -5.57 -7.88 -19.80
C ASP A 47 -6.79 -7.97 -18.87
N ILE A 48 -6.60 -8.41 -17.63
CA ILE A 48 -7.67 -8.44 -16.60
C ILE A 48 -8.20 -7.02 -16.34
N ALA A 49 -7.32 -6.03 -16.24
CA ALA A 49 -7.71 -4.65 -16.05
C ALA A 49 -8.54 -4.09 -17.22
N LYS A 50 -8.18 -4.42 -18.45
CA LYS A 50 -8.90 -3.97 -19.64
C LYS A 50 -10.26 -4.65 -19.80
N GLU A 51 -10.33 -5.95 -19.53
CA GLU A 51 -11.54 -6.73 -19.77
C GLU A 51 -12.55 -6.62 -18.62
N TYR A 52 -12.07 -6.65 -17.37
CA TYR A 52 -12.92 -6.70 -16.17
C TYR A 52 -12.83 -5.47 -15.28
N GLY A 53 -11.89 -4.56 -15.51
CA GLY A 53 -11.66 -3.42 -14.64
C GLY A 53 -11.15 -3.80 -13.24
N LEU A 54 -10.60 -5.00 -13.08
CA LEU A 54 -10.11 -5.52 -11.80
C LEU A 54 -8.61 -5.30 -11.65
N TYR A 55 -8.20 -5.01 -10.43
CA TYR A 55 -6.79 -4.82 -10.06
C TYR A 55 -6.50 -5.54 -8.74
N PRO A 56 -5.25 -5.97 -8.50
CA PRO A 56 -4.86 -6.42 -7.17
C PRO A 56 -5.14 -5.32 -6.14
N SER A 57 -5.80 -5.68 -5.04
CA SER A 57 -6.25 -4.74 -4.02
C SER A 57 -6.16 -5.37 -2.62
N LEU A 58 -5.99 -4.53 -1.59
CA LEU A 58 -6.10 -4.94 -0.19
C LEU A 58 -7.52 -5.35 0.19
N GLN A 59 -8.51 -4.85 -0.54
CA GLN A 59 -9.92 -5.16 -0.34
C GLN A 59 -10.46 -5.94 -1.54
N ASN A 60 -11.14 -7.08 -1.27
CA ASN A 60 -11.81 -7.90 -2.30
C ASN A 60 -10.88 -8.37 -3.43
N ASN A 61 -9.68 -8.83 -3.06
CA ASN A 61 -8.72 -9.33 -4.04
C ASN A 61 -9.11 -10.70 -4.64
N ASP A 62 -10.12 -11.36 -4.09
CA ASP A 62 -10.53 -12.71 -4.50
C ASP A 62 -11.04 -12.76 -5.95
N GLU A 63 -11.77 -11.75 -6.40
CA GLU A 63 -12.23 -11.66 -7.79
C GLU A 63 -11.07 -11.54 -8.77
N TYR A 64 -10.09 -10.71 -8.46
CA TYR A 64 -8.87 -10.58 -9.26
C TYR A 64 -8.09 -11.89 -9.30
N LYS A 65 -7.86 -12.51 -8.13
CA LYS A 65 -7.16 -13.79 -8.04
C LYS A 65 -7.85 -14.89 -8.81
N ALA A 66 -9.18 -14.94 -8.80
CA ALA A 66 -9.95 -15.89 -9.57
C ALA A 66 -9.73 -15.74 -11.08
N LYS A 67 -9.73 -14.51 -11.60
CA LYS A 67 -9.47 -14.24 -13.02
C LYS A 67 -8.02 -14.55 -13.41
N GLU A 68 -7.09 -14.19 -12.58
CA GLU A 68 -5.68 -14.52 -12.78
C GLU A 68 -5.45 -16.04 -12.77
N TRP A 69 -6.11 -16.76 -11.88
CA TRP A 69 -6.08 -18.22 -11.82
C TRP A 69 -6.66 -18.87 -13.07
N GLU A 70 -7.79 -18.41 -13.60
CA GLU A 70 -8.39 -18.88 -14.85
C GLU A 70 -7.39 -18.82 -16.01
N ILE A 71 -6.57 -17.78 -16.08
CA ILE A 71 -5.59 -17.58 -17.15
C ILE A 71 -4.32 -18.39 -16.91
N ALA A 72 -3.81 -18.42 -15.68
CA ALA A 72 -2.47 -18.90 -15.37
C ALA A 72 -2.43 -20.37 -14.88
N SER A 73 -3.52 -20.92 -14.36
CA SER A 73 -3.53 -22.27 -13.78
C SER A 73 -3.22 -23.38 -14.81
N ALA A 74 -3.58 -23.18 -16.05
CA ALA A 74 -3.26 -24.12 -17.13
C ALA A 74 -1.74 -24.30 -17.33
N LYS A 75 -0.96 -23.25 -17.07
CA LYS A 75 0.49 -23.24 -17.18
C LYS A 75 1.21 -23.66 -15.90
N TYR A 76 0.71 -23.20 -14.74
CA TYR A 76 1.38 -23.32 -13.45
C TYR A 76 0.76 -24.35 -12.49
N GLY A 77 -0.37 -24.95 -12.86
CA GLY A 77 -1.03 -26.01 -12.12
C GLY A 77 -1.89 -25.54 -10.95
N ASP A 78 -2.44 -26.49 -10.20
CA ASP A 78 -3.40 -26.24 -9.13
C ASP A 78 -2.76 -25.53 -7.89
N GLU A 79 -1.47 -25.68 -7.71
CA GLU A 79 -0.74 -25.02 -6.62
C GLU A 79 -0.62 -23.48 -6.81
N PHE A 80 -0.97 -22.98 -7.98
CA PHE A 80 -0.91 -21.55 -8.28
C PHE A 80 -1.73 -20.69 -7.30
N SER A 81 -2.86 -21.20 -6.82
CA SER A 81 -3.66 -20.50 -5.81
C SER A 81 -2.91 -20.26 -4.49
N HIS A 82 -2.08 -21.22 -4.06
CA HIS A 82 -1.23 -21.06 -2.87
C HIS A 82 -0.14 -20.02 -3.08
N LEU A 83 0.38 -19.93 -4.30
CA LEU A 83 1.37 -18.90 -4.66
C LEU A 83 0.73 -17.52 -4.67
N GLN A 84 -0.52 -17.39 -5.15
CA GLN A 84 -1.29 -16.15 -5.09
C GLN A 84 -1.51 -15.70 -3.64
N ASP A 85 -1.94 -16.60 -2.75
CA ASP A 85 -2.18 -16.28 -1.34
C ASP A 85 -0.90 -15.86 -0.62
N ARG A 86 0.20 -16.52 -0.93
CA ARG A 86 1.51 -16.15 -0.39
C ARG A 86 1.97 -14.78 -0.89
N ALA A 87 1.81 -14.51 -2.17
CA ALA A 87 2.15 -13.22 -2.78
C ALA A 87 1.31 -12.09 -2.19
N GLU A 88 0.02 -12.32 -1.94
CA GLU A 88 -0.88 -11.36 -1.32
C GLU A 88 -0.42 -10.98 0.10
N LYS A 89 -0.14 -11.96 0.95
CA LYS A 89 0.33 -11.73 2.33
C LYS A 89 1.66 -10.98 2.37
N LEU A 90 2.60 -11.34 1.50
CA LEU A 90 3.88 -10.65 1.39
C LEU A 90 3.69 -9.22 0.90
N ALA A 91 2.88 -9.02 -0.14
CA ALA A 91 2.60 -7.69 -0.67
C ALA A 91 1.91 -6.78 0.35
N GLU A 92 0.98 -7.31 1.14
CA GLU A 92 0.34 -6.56 2.24
C GLU A 92 1.37 -6.10 3.28
N SER A 93 2.21 -7.00 3.75
CA SER A 93 3.26 -6.70 4.73
C SER A 93 4.29 -5.70 4.19
N GLU A 94 4.75 -5.87 2.97
CA GLU A 94 5.71 -4.97 2.33
C GLU A 94 5.09 -3.60 2.02
N THR A 95 3.82 -3.54 1.66
CA THR A 95 3.08 -2.30 1.43
C THR A 95 2.91 -1.53 2.74
N ASP A 96 2.57 -2.20 3.83
CA ASP A 96 2.46 -1.58 5.15
C ASP A 96 3.81 -0.98 5.58
N ARG A 97 4.89 -1.73 5.41
CA ARG A 97 6.25 -1.25 5.70
C ARG A 97 6.65 -0.06 4.83
N ALA A 98 6.38 -0.12 3.54
CA ALA A 98 6.69 0.98 2.61
C ALA A 98 5.87 2.24 2.94
N THR A 99 4.61 2.08 3.36
CA THR A 99 3.75 3.17 3.82
C THR A 99 4.31 3.79 5.10
N TYR A 100 4.73 2.98 6.07
CA TYR A 100 5.38 3.47 7.29
C TYR A 100 6.64 4.29 6.97
N GLN A 101 7.52 3.78 6.13
CA GLN A 101 8.75 4.48 5.72
C GLN A 101 8.46 5.81 5.01
N ALA A 102 7.40 5.85 4.18
CA ALA A 102 6.98 7.07 3.52
C ALA A 102 6.45 8.12 4.51
N MET A 103 5.69 7.69 5.52
CA MET A 103 5.17 8.57 6.58
C MET A 103 6.29 9.06 7.50
N GLU A 104 7.22 8.20 7.86
CA GLU A 104 8.42 8.57 8.62
C GLU A 104 9.25 9.63 7.87
N ALA A 105 9.49 9.44 6.57
CA ALA A 105 10.19 10.41 5.73
C ALA A 105 9.42 11.74 5.63
N LEU A 106 8.09 11.70 5.51
CA LEU A 106 7.25 12.89 5.51
C LEU A 106 7.41 13.70 6.79
N ILE A 107 7.28 13.05 7.95
CA ILE A 107 7.41 13.71 9.25
C ILE A 107 8.81 14.28 9.43
N HIS A 108 9.84 13.53 9.12
CA HIS A 108 11.22 13.99 9.18
C HIS A 108 11.43 15.22 8.30
N ASN A 109 10.98 15.18 7.03
CA ASN A 109 11.13 16.29 6.09
C ASN A 109 10.40 17.55 6.55
N LEU A 110 9.17 17.43 7.08
CA LEU A 110 8.42 18.59 7.57
C LEU A 110 9.05 19.28 8.77
N ASN A 111 9.86 18.56 9.56
CA ASN A 111 10.51 19.09 10.76
C ASN A 111 11.96 19.53 10.53
N THR A 112 12.61 19.05 9.46
CA THR A 112 14.04 19.30 9.23
C THR A 112 14.34 20.11 7.98
N MET A 113 13.45 20.12 6.98
CA MET A 113 13.66 20.85 5.74
C MET A 113 13.28 22.33 5.90
N ASN A 114 14.23 23.20 5.65
CA ASN A 114 14.02 24.64 5.63
C ASN A 114 13.40 25.06 4.28
N SER A 115 12.23 25.68 4.30
CA SER A 115 11.51 26.11 3.11
C SER A 115 11.98 27.44 2.52
N ARG A 116 12.76 28.23 3.28
CA ARG A 116 13.22 29.58 2.91
C ARG A 116 14.62 29.90 3.46
N ALA A 117 15.28 30.85 2.83
CA ALA A 117 16.47 31.49 3.37
C ALA A 117 16.11 32.13 4.74
N GLY A 118 16.63 31.57 5.83
CA GLY A 118 16.29 32.02 7.20
C GLY A 118 15.89 30.89 8.14
N ALA A 119 16.07 29.62 7.73
CA ALA A 119 15.90 28.43 8.56
C ALA A 119 14.48 28.29 9.18
N GLN A 120 13.43 28.60 8.43
CA GLN A 120 12.07 28.40 8.86
C GLN A 120 11.51 27.06 8.35
N ASN A 121 11.03 26.22 9.28
CA ASN A 121 10.32 25.01 8.93
C ASN A 121 8.92 25.36 8.37
N PRO A 122 8.42 24.60 7.37
CA PRO A 122 7.08 24.84 6.83
C PRO A 122 6.01 24.56 7.88
N PHE A 123 5.15 25.52 8.14
CA PHE A 123 3.98 25.34 8.99
C PHE A 123 2.96 24.51 8.23
N SER A 124 2.76 23.26 8.63
CA SER A 124 1.98 22.27 7.88
C SER A 124 0.95 21.57 8.76
N SER A 125 -0.17 21.22 8.14
CA SER A 125 -1.22 20.40 8.76
C SER A 125 -1.71 19.34 7.78
N ILE A 126 -2.20 18.22 8.31
CA ILE A 126 -2.84 17.15 7.55
C ILE A 126 -4.25 16.89 8.07
N ASN A 127 -5.20 16.72 7.15
CA ASN A 127 -6.58 16.38 7.48
C ASN A 127 -6.86 14.95 7.04
N TYR A 128 -7.39 14.13 7.93
CA TYR A 128 -7.71 12.72 7.67
C TYR A 128 -8.88 12.24 8.55
N GLY A 129 -9.33 11.00 8.34
CA GLY A 129 -10.34 10.33 9.15
C GLY A 129 -11.62 9.98 8.42
N THR A 130 -11.82 10.41 7.18
CA THR A 130 -13.04 10.12 6.41
C THR A 130 -12.87 9.02 5.36
N ASP A 131 -11.65 8.57 5.09
CA ASP A 131 -11.39 7.41 4.23
C ASP A 131 -11.45 6.12 5.05
N THR A 132 -12.50 5.33 4.85
CA THR A 132 -12.72 4.05 5.53
C THR A 132 -12.14 2.85 4.79
N SER A 133 -11.51 3.07 3.62
CA SER A 133 -10.86 2.02 2.86
C SER A 133 -9.67 1.41 3.62
N PRO A 134 -9.32 0.14 3.39
CA PRO A 134 -8.15 -0.48 3.99
C PRO A 134 -6.87 0.30 3.71
N GLU A 135 -6.73 0.86 2.51
CA GLU A 135 -5.59 1.68 2.10
C GLU A 135 -5.53 3.00 2.87
N GLY A 136 -6.65 3.70 3.01
CA GLY A 136 -6.74 4.92 3.81
C GLY A 136 -6.44 4.68 5.28
N ARG A 137 -6.95 3.59 5.84
CA ARG A 137 -6.65 3.17 7.22
C ARG A 137 -5.17 2.82 7.42
N MET A 138 -4.55 2.18 6.44
CA MET A 138 -3.11 1.89 6.47
C MET A 138 -2.29 3.18 6.50
N VAL A 139 -2.67 4.20 5.74
CA VAL A 139 -2.03 5.53 5.77
C VAL A 139 -2.16 6.17 7.15
N ILE A 140 -3.39 6.22 7.69
CA ILE A 140 -3.67 6.84 8.99
C ILE A 140 -2.89 6.13 10.11
N LYS A 141 -2.94 4.80 10.15
CA LYS A 141 -2.17 4.00 11.10
C LYS A 141 -0.68 4.34 11.05
N ASN A 142 -0.11 4.33 9.87
CA ASN A 142 1.33 4.52 9.70
C ASN A 142 1.79 5.97 9.95
N VAL A 143 0.98 6.98 9.64
CA VAL A 143 1.32 8.36 10.00
C VAL A 143 1.31 8.57 11.52
N MET A 144 0.35 7.96 12.22
CA MET A 144 0.30 8.02 13.69
C MET A 144 1.48 7.29 14.34
N LEU A 145 1.82 6.10 13.86
CA LEU A 145 2.97 5.34 14.35
C LEU A 145 4.30 6.06 14.09
N ALA A 146 4.43 6.70 12.93
CA ALA A 146 5.63 7.48 12.62
C ALA A 146 5.73 8.75 13.50
N GLU A 147 4.61 9.39 13.79
CA GLU A 147 4.56 10.53 14.73
C GLU A 147 4.95 10.12 16.16
N GLU A 148 4.41 8.99 16.63
CA GLU A 148 4.76 8.43 17.95
C GLU A 148 6.23 8.06 18.04
N HIS A 149 6.82 7.51 16.97
CA HIS A 149 8.25 7.16 16.92
C HIS A 149 9.14 8.41 16.98
N GLY A 150 8.68 9.53 16.43
CA GLY A 150 9.37 10.81 16.44
C GLY A 150 10.50 10.92 15.42
N LEU A 151 11.38 11.91 15.67
CA LEU A 151 12.50 12.24 14.76
C LEU A 151 13.77 11.42 15.03
N GLY A 152 13.73 10.48 15.94
CA GLY A 152 14.89 9.80 16.50
C GLY A 152 15.41 10.54 17.76
N ASN A 153 16.33 9.92 18.48
CA ASN A 153 16.93 10.49 19.70
C ASN A 153 15.95 11.03 20.77
N GLY A 154 14.66 10.63 20.72
CA GLY A 154 13.63 11.07 21.64
C GLY A 154 13.03 12.45 21.34
N GLU A 155 13.31 13.03 20.19
CA GLU A 155 12.73 14.30 19.76
C GLU A 155 11.30 14.11 19.25
N THR A 156 10.37 14.91 19.78
CA THR A 156 8.98 14.94 19.36
C THR A 156 8.82 15.84 18.15
N PRO A 157 8.16 15.38 17.05
CA PRO A 157 7.86 16.22 15.90
C PRO A 157 6.93 17.38 16.29
N ILE A 158 7.07 18.51 15.62
CA ILE A 158 6.15 19.66 15.76
C ILE A 158 5.13 19.65 14.61
N PHE A 159 5.53 19.18 13.45
CA PHE A 159 4.72 19.10 12.23
C PHE A 159 4.65 17.68 11.68
N PRO A 160 3.55 17.35 11.00
CA PRO A 160 2.36 18.17 10.71
C PRO A 160 1.41 18.28 11.91
N ILE A 161 0.59 19.33 11.94
CA ILE A 161 -0.54 19.40 12.88
C ILE A 161 -1.61 18.41 12.38
N HIS A 162 -2.03 17.50 13.24
CA HIS A 162 -3.02 16.47 12.91
C HIS A 162 -4.44 16.98 13.12
N ILE A 163 -5.26 16.94 12.06
CA ILE A 163 -6.67 17.32 12.09
C ILE A 163 -7.51 16.10 11.73
N PHE A 164 -8.02 15.42 12.76
CA PHE A 164 -8.92 14.29 12.57
C PHE A 164 -10.34 14.79 12.30
N LYS A 165 -10.89 14.38 11.15
CA LYS A 165 -12.26 14.73 10.74
C LYS A 165 -13.25 13.70 11.26
N VAL A 166 -14.22 14.16 12.01
CA VAL A 166 -15.35 13.37 12.49
C VAL A 166 -16.56 13.61 11.59
N LYS A 167 -17.21 12.54 11.14
CA LYS A 167 -18.39 12.60 10.27
C LYS A 167 -19.40 11.53 10.67
N GLU A 168 -20.65 11.93 10.83
CA GLU A 168 -21.78 11.02 11.10
C GLU A 168 -21.91 9.97 9.98
N GLY A 169 -22.13 8.71 10.35
CA GLY A 169 -22.19 7.58 9.44
C GLY A 169 -20.85 7.09 8.91
N VAL A 170 -19.74 7.64 9.40
CA VAL A 170 -18.38 7.28 8.98
C VAL A 170 -17.49 6.89 10.17
N ASN A 171 -17.47 7.71 11.22
CA ASN A 171 -16.59 7.51 12.39
C ASN A 171 -17.08 8.26 13.65
N TYR A 172 -18.36 8.63 13.69
CA TYR A 172 -18.95 9.40 14.80
C TYR A 172 -19.69 8.51 15.82
N ASN A 173 -20.46 7.54 15.34
CA ASN A 173 -21.26 6.67 16.19
C ASN A 173 -20.57 5.31 16.43
N PRO A 174 -20.82 4.64 17.58
CA PRO A 174 -20.44 3.26 17.76
C PRO A 174 -21.07 2.38 16.65
N GLY A 175 -20.23 1.65 15.91
CA GLY A 175 -20.67 0.80 14.80
C GLY A 175 -20.56 1.44 13.41
N ASP A 176 -20.16 2.68 13.31
CA ASP A 176 -19.70 3.25 12.03
C ASP A 176 -18.47 2.47 11.52
N PRO A 177 -18.23 2.39 10.18
CA PRO A 177 -17.17 1.57 9.60
C PRO A 177 -15.76 1.93 10.04
#